data_b2d05a6d08b4755c0c4d722c28883b87
#
_entry.id   b2d05a6d08b4755c0c4d722c28883b87
#
_cell.length_a   1.000
_cell.length_b   1.000
_cell.length_c   1.000
_cell.angle_alpha   90.00
_cell.angle_beta   90.00
_cell.angle_gamma   90.00
#
_symmetry.space_group_name_H-M   'P 1'
#
loop_
_entity.id
_entity.type
_entity.pdbx_description
1 polymer ?
#
loop_
_entity_poly.entity_id
_entity_poly.type
_entity_poly.pdbx_seq_one_letter_code
_entity_poly.pdbx_strand_id
1 'polypeptide(L)'
;MSLHITEPVQRFIQSHKVARLATADADGQPHVIPFCYAFDGTAVYFIVDEKPKRQTGKPLKRIRNILANPQVAVVIDDYADDWTQLAYVLITGQAAIIEKEEEYERALGLLRERYPQYRVMSLNFPHNAVVRIVPTKVLAWGKVEQ
;
A
#
# COMPACT_ATOMS: atom_id res chain seq x y z
N MET A 1 -10.85 -17.80 -2.33
CA MET A 1 -9.89 -18.43 -1.41
C MET A 1 -8.87 -17.41 -0.96
N SER A 2 -8.75 -17.22 0.33
CA SER A 2 -7.80 -16.24 0.85
C SER A 2 -6.37 -16.78 0.77
N LEU A 3 -5.45 -15.88 0.43
CA LEU A 3 -4.03 -16.19 0.35
C LEU A 3 -3.46 -16.31 1.77
N HIS A 4 -2.71 -17.36 2.00
CA HIS A 4 -2.03 -17.53 3.29
C HIS A 4 -0.66 -16.86 3.26
N ILE A 5 -0.46 -15.91 4.15
CA ILE A 5 0.81 -15.21 4.30
C ILE A 5 1.43 -15.65 5.62
N THR A 6 2.63 -16.23 5.55
CA THR A 6 3.29 -16.75 6.74
C THR A 6 3.63 -15.65 7.72
N GLU A 7 3.76 -16.00 8.99
CA GLU A 7 4.06 -15.03 10.03
C GLU A 7 5.37 -14.26 9.80
N PRO A 8 6.50 -14.91 9.40
CA PRO A 8 7.71 -14.15 9.10
C PRO A 8 7.53 -13.11 8.00
N VAL A 9 6.77 -13.45 6.95
CA VAL A 9 6.50 -12.52 5.86
C VAL A 9 5.62 -11.37 6.35
N GLN A 10 4.61 -11.65 7.17
CA GLN A 10 3.79 -10.60 7.77
C GLN A 10 4.63 -9.63 8.60
N ARG A 11 5.54 -10.15 9.42
CA ARG A 11 6.43 -9.30 10.22
C ARG A 11 7.33 -8.45 9.33
N PHE A 12 7.85 -9.02 8.25
CA PHE A 12 8.69 -8.28 7.31
C PHE A 12 7.91 -7.09 6.72
N ILE A 13 6.69 -7.34 6.25
CA ILE A 13 5.83 -6.30 5.70
C ILE A 13 5.58 -5.20 6.75
N GLN A 14 5.32 -5.60 7.98
CA GLN A 14 4.98 -4.65 9.05
C GLN A 14 6.18 -3.92 9.63
N SER A 15 7.40 -4.42 9.38
CA SER A 15 8.62 -3.83 9.96
C SER A 15 9.14 -2.63 9.15
N HIS A 16 8.59 -2.37 7.98
CA HIS A 16 9.02 -1.29 7.11
C HIS A 16 7.99 -0.17 7.10
N LYS A 17 8.45 1.07 6.99
CA LYS A 17 7.58 2.25 7.01
C LYS A 17 7.26 2.78 5.62
N VAL A 18 8.05 2.42 4.62
CA VAL A 18 7.87 2.86 3.24
C VAL A 18 8.08 1.67 2.33
N ALA A 19 7.21 1.54 1.36
CA ALA A 19 7.33 0.56 0.28
C ALA A 19 7.12 1.29 -1.05
N ARG A 20 7.19 0.55 -2.15
CA ARG A 20 6.94 1.12 -3.48
C ARG A 20 5.69 0.47 -4.05
N LEU A 21 4.82 1.33 -4.56
CA LEU A 21 3.56 0.93 -5.17
C LEU A 21 3.64 1.14 -6.67
N ALA A 22 3.40 0.08 -7.42
CA ALA A 22 3.30 0.14 -8.87
C ALA A 22 1.85 0.03 -9.28
N THR A 23 1.44 0.94 -10.16
CA THR A 23 0.13 0.94 -10.80
C THR A 23 0.33 1.10 -12.30
N ALA A 24 -0.72 0.86 -13.06
CA ALA A 24 -0.68 1.07 -14.51
C ALA A 24 -1.99 1.70 -14.95
N ASP A 25 -1.94 2.47 -16.04
CA ASP A 25 -3.16 3.05 -16.60
C ASP A 25 -3.86 2.04 -17.52
N ALA A 26 -4.93 2.49 -18.19
CA ALA A 26 -5.71 1.63 -19.08
C ALA A 26 -4.89 1.10 -20.25
N ASP A 27 -3.85 1.81 -20.66
CA ASP A 27 -2.98 1.42 -21.77
C ASP A 27 -1.77 0.61 -21.31
N GLY A 28 -1.66 0.35 -20.00
CA GLY A 28 -0.56 -0.44 -19.45
C GLY A 28 0.68 0.38 -19.13
N GLN A 29 0.62 1.72 -19.18
CA GLN A 29 1.78 2.55 -18.82
C GLN A 29 2.03 2.42 -17.32
N PRO A 30 3.21 1.93 -16.90
CA PRO A 30 3.49 1.75 -15.49
C PRO A 30 3.81 3.07 -14.80
N HIS A 31 3.52 3.09 -13.50
CA HIS A 31 3.80 4.23 -12.61
C HIS A 31 4.19 3.65 -11.26
N VAL A 32 5.26 4.16 -10.66
CA VAL A 32 5.73 3.66 -9.36
C VAL A 32 6.07 4.84 -8.45
N ILE A 33 5.63 4.73 -7.20
CA ILE A 33 5.87 5.76 -6.18
C ILE A 33 6.20 5.11 -4.85
N PRO A 34 6.95 5.78 -3.97
CA PRO A 34 7.01 5.36 -2.57
C PRO A 34 5.69 5.69 -1.88
N PHE A 35 5.31 4.88 -0.89
CA PHE A 35 4.09 5.14 -0.15
C PHE A 35 4.17 4.60 1.27
N CYS A 36 3.39 5.22 2.16
CA CYS A 36 3.18 4.76 3.52
C CYS A 36 1.95 3.86 3.54
N TYR A 37 1.99 2.82 4.35
CA TYR A 37 0.95 1.80 4.33
C TYR A 37 0.77 1.16 5.70
N ALA A 38 -0.36 0.48 5.87
CA ALA A 38 -0.60 -0.44 6.98
C ALA A 38 -1.01 -1.79 6.43
N PHE A 39 -0.67 -2.84 7.14
CA PHE A 39 -1.01 -4.21 6.76
C PHE A 39 -1.62 -4.91 7.97
N ASP A 40 -2.83 -5.45 7.80
CA ASP A 40 -3.57 -6.09 8.89
C ASP A 40 -3.45 -7.60 8.91
N GLY A 41 -2.58 -8.18 8.09
CA GLY A 41 -2.43 -9.62 7.92
C GLY A 41 -3.12 -10.15 6.68
N THR A 42 -4.07 -9.42 6.12
CA THR A 42 -4.81 -9.84 4.93
C THR A 42 -4.78 -8.81 3.81
N ALA A 43 -4.77 -7.53 4.13
CA ALA A 43 -4.81 -6.47 3.13
C ALA A 43 -3.84 -5.35 3.49
N VAL A 44 -3.39 -4.65 2.45
CA VAL A 44 -2.53 -3.45 2.58
C VAL A 44 -3.41 -2.23 2.34
N TYR A 45 -3.29 -1.23 3.21
CA TYR A 45 -4.07 -0.01 3.15
C TYR A 45 -3.16 1.20 3.02
N PHE A 46 -3.59 2.18 2.24
CA PHE A 46 -2.94 3.49 2.25
C PHE A 46 -4.00 4.58 2.08
N ILE A 47 -3.64 5.80 2.46
CA ILE A 47 -4.55 6.93 2.39
C ILE A 47 -3.93 8.02 1.51
N VAL A 48 -4.77 8.71 0.77
CA VAL A 48 -4.38 9.89 0.01
C VAL A 48 -4.45 11.08 0.96
N ASP A 49 -3.27 11.51 1.44
CA ASP A 49 -3.16 12.58 2.41
C ASP A 49 -2.90 13.94 1.75
N GLU A 50 -2.66 13.97 0.44
CA GLU A 50 -2.41 15.17 -0.30
C GLU A 50 -3.71 15.76 -0.86
N LYS A 51 -3.81 17.08 -0.80
CA LYS A 51 -4.93 17.75 -1.46
C LYS A 51 -4.74 17.70 -2.97
N PRO A 52 -5.82 17.54 -3.74
CA PRO A 52 -5.72 17.59 -5.19
C PRO A 52 -5.05 18.89 -5.61
N LYS A 53 -4.17 18.81 -6.63
CA LYS A 53 -3.52 20.01 -7.15
C LYS A 53 -4.58 20.93 -7.74
N ARG A 54 -4.58 22.17 -7.29
CA ARG A 54 -5.59 23.16 -7.66
C ARG A 54 -5.78 23.34 -9.16
N GLN A 55 -4.70 23.15 -9.93
CA GLN A 55 -4.70 23.46 -11.35
C GLN A 55 -5.41 22.43 -12.21
N THR A 56 -5.59 21.22 -11.73
CA THR A 56 -6.13 20.14 -12.56
C THR A 56 -7.51 19.67 -12.11
N GLY A 57 -7.85 19.82 -10.83
CA GLY A 57 -9.06 19.24 -10.28
C GLY A 57 -9.14 17.74 -10.40
N LYS A 58 -8.05 17.10 -10.83
CA LYS A 58 -8.00 15.65 -11.06
C LYS A 58 -7.43 14.92 -9.87
N PRO A 59 -7.88 13.67 -9.59
CA PRO A 59 -7.24 12.83 -8.59
C PRO A 59 -5.78 12.59 -8.93
N LEU A 60 -5.00 12.15 -7.95
CA LEU A 60 -3.62 11.77 -8.17
C LEU A 60 -3.52 10.66 -9.20
N LYS A 61 -2.37 10.60 -9.89
CA LYS A 61 -2.15 9.62 -10.96
C LYS A 61 -2.39 8.18 -10.48
N ARG A 62 -1.91 7.83 -9.28
CA ARG A 62 -2.11 6.48 -8.74
C ARG A 62 -3.57 6.13 -8.56
N ILE A 63 -4.40 7.09 -8.16
CA ILE A 63 -5.83 6.86 -7.99
C ILE A 63 -6.52 6.70 -9.35
N ARG A 64 -6.18 7.56 -10.31
CA ARG A 64 -6.72 7.41 -11.68
C ARG A 64 -6.35 6.06 -12.27
N ASN A 65 -5.11 5.62 -12.05
CA ASN A 65 -4.65 4.33 -12.53
C ASN A 65 -5.46 3.18 -11.92
N ILE A 66 -5.64 3.22 -10.59
CA ILE A 66 -6.38 2.16 -9.88
C ILE A 66 -7.83 2.09 -10.35
N LEU A 67 -8.46 3.24 -10.61
CA LEU A 67 -9.83 3.26 -11.10
C LEU A 67 -9.94 2.65 -12.50
N ALA A 68 -8.94 2.84 -13.34
CA ALA A 68 -8.92 2.30 -14.70
C ALA A 68 -8.39 0.86 -14.76
N ASN A 69 -7.47 0.53 -13.85
CA ASN A 69 -6.80 -0.77 -13.82
C ASN A 69 -6.50 -1.13 -12.36
N PRO A 70 -7.27 -2.03 -11.76
CA PRO A 70 -7.11 -2.32 -10.33
C PRO A 70 -5.90 -3.19 -10.00
N GLN A 71 -5.19 -3.70 -10.98
CA GLN A 71 -4.02 -4.55 -10.75
C GLN A 71 -2.85 -3.70 -10.30
N VAL A 72 -2.26 -4.07 -9.16
CA VAL A 72 -1.15 -3.32 -8.57
C VAL A 72 -0.07 -4.29 -8.08
N ALA A 73 1.10 -3.74 -7.81
CA ALA A 73 2.18 -4.48 -7.17
C ALA A 73 2.84 -3.60 -6.11
N VAL A 74 3.32 -4.25 -5.05
CA VAL A 74 4.00 -3.59 -3.95
C VAL A 74 5.30 -4.34 -3.69
N VAL A 75 6.41 -3.62 -3.56
CA VAL A 75 7.67 -4.23 -3.14
C VAL A 75 8.15 -3.57 -1.85
N ILE A 76 8.52 -4.42 -0.90
CA ILE A 76 9.14 -4.04 0.37
C ILE A 76 10.50 -4.73 0.38
N ASP A 77 11.58 -3.99 0.59
CA ASP A 77 12.90 -4.56 0.44
C ASP A 77 13.91 -3.98 1.41
N ASP A 78 14.94 -4.79 1.68
CA ASP A 78 16.13 -4.40 2.44
C ASP A 78 17.36 -4.50 1.55
N TYR A 79 18.19 -3.48 1.59
CA TYR A 79 19.50 -3.52 1.00
C TYR A 79 20.57 -3.60 2.08
N ALA A 80 21.61 -4.37 1.81
CA ALA A 80 22.83 -4.41 2.61
C ALA A 80 24.01 -4.69 1.69
N ASP A 81 25.17 -4.13 2.02
CA ASP A 81 26.38 -4.41 1.24
C ASP A 81 26.78 -5.88 1.36
N ASP A 82 26.49 -6.51 2.48
CA ASP A 82 26.56 -7.97 2.59
C ASP A 82 25.30 -8.56 1.94
N TRP A 83 25.45 -9.08 0.75
CA TRP A 83 24.33 -9.58 -0.05
C TRP A 83 23.66 -10.81 0.54
N THR A 84 24.26 -11.48 1.52
CA THR A 84 23.57 -12.57 2.24
C THR A 84 22.43 -12.04 3.10
N GLN A 85 22.38 -10.72 3.33
CA GLN A 85 21.33 -10.07 4.12
C GLN A 85 20.26 -9.42 3.27
N LEU A 86 20.35 -9.50 1.95
CA LEU A 86 19.30 -8.95 1.07
C LEU A 86 17.98 -9.68 1.26
N ALA A 87 16.89 -8.93 1.16
CA ALA A 87 15.56 -9.49 1.28
C ALA A 87 14.54 -8.62 0.56
N TYR A 88 13.51 -9.25 0.03
CA TYR A 88 12.34 -8.49 -0.42
C TYR A 88 11.09 -9.36 -0.35
N VAL A 89 9.96 -8.65 -0.26
CA VAL A 89 8.62 -9.23 -0.41
C VAL A 89 7.95 -8.48 -1.56
N LEU A 90 7.45 -9.23 -2.52
CA LEU A 90 6.70 -8.69 -3.65
C LEU A 90 5.25 -9.14 -3.53
N ILE A 91 4.34 -8.17 -3.47
CA ILE A 91 2.90 -8.42 -3.40
C ILE A 91 2.30 -8.00 -4.72
N THR A 92 1.58 -8.92 -5.36
CA THR A 92 0.71 -8.61 -6.49
C THR A 92 -0.71 -8.64 -5.98
N GLY A 93 -1.54 -7.68 -6.35
CA GLY A 93 -2.88 -7.64 -5.80
C GLY A 93 -3.85 -6.79 -6.60
N GLN A 94 -5.04 -6.67 -6.03
CA GLN A 94 -6.14 -5.88 -6.58
C GLN A 94 -6.43 -4.73 -5.63
N ALA A 95 -6.48 -3.51 -6.16
CA ALA A 95 -6.71 -2.31 -5.37
C ALA A 95 -8.13 -1.80 -5.60
N ALA A 96 -8.73 -1.30 -4.54
CA ALA A 96 -10.04 -0.67 -4.58
C ALA A 96 -10.11 0.46 -3.58
N ILE A 97 -10.84 1.51 -3.93
CA ILE A 97 -11.11 2.61 -3.00
C ILE A 97 -12.21 2.14 -2.05
N ILE A 98 -11.98 2.34 -0.75
CA ILE A 98 -12.94 1.91 0.27
C ILE A 98 -14.15 2.84 0.23
N GLU A 99 -15.35 2.24 0.12
CA GLU A 99 -16.61 2.96 0.03
C GLU A 99 -17.39 2.98 1.34
N LYS A 100 -17.11 2.04 2.27
CA LYS A 100 -17.81 1.93 3.54
C LYS A 100 -17.05 2.67 4.62
N GLU A 101 -17.74 3.57 5.31
CA GLU A 101 -17.13 4.40 6.33
C GLU A 101 -16.55 3.56 7.47
N GLU A 102 -17.20 2.47 7.84
CA GLU A 102 -16.73 1.60 8.90
C GLU A 102 -15.35 0.99 8.58
N GLU A 103 -15.18 0.48 7.36
CA GLU A 103 -13.89 -0.05 6.92
C GLU A 103 -12.85 1.08 6.82
N TYR A 104 -13.26 2.23 6.33
CA TYR A 104 -12.42 3.41 6.22
C TYR A 104 -11.83 3.80 7.59
N GLU A 105 -12.69 3.90 8.60
CA GLU A 105 -12.24 4.31 9.94
C GLU A 105 -11.30 3.29 10.55
N ARG A 106 -11.55 2.00 10.32
CA ARG A 106 -10.66 0.95 10.80
C ARG A 106 -9.27 1.05 10.13
N ALA A 107 -9.24 1.24 8.82
CA ALA A 107 -7.98 1.38 8.08
C ALA A 107 -7.24 2.65 8.51
N LEU A 108 -7.95 3.76 8.67
CA LEU A 108 -7.34 5.01 9.13
C LEU A 108 -6.73 4.84 10.52
N GLY A 109 -7.42 4.09 11.41
CA GLY A 109 -6.89 3.79 12.73
C GLY A 109 -5.57 3.05 12.68
N LEU A 110 -5.45 2.06 11.79
CA LEU A 110 -4.20 1.32 11.60
C LEU A 110 -3.08 2.23 11.10
N LEU A 111 -3.39 3.12 10.16
CA LEU A 111 -2.42 4.06 9.63
C LEU A 111 -1.96 5.06 10.69
N ARG A 112 -2.88 5.55 11.52
CA ARG A 112 -2.56 6.48 12.59
C ARG A 112 -1.70 5.85 13.68
N GLU A 113 -1.86 4.56 13.93
CA GLU A 113 -0.98 3.85 14.85
C GLU A 113 0.46 3.82 14.36
N ARG A 114 0.64 3.65 13.05
CA ARG A 114 1.99 3.52 12.47
C ARG A 114 2.68 4.85 12.22
N TYR A 115 1.92 5.89 11.86
CA TYR A 115 2.47 7.17 11.39
C TYR A 115 1.94 8.31 12.25
N PRO A 116 2.78 8.82 13.17
CA PRO A 116 2.34 9.93 14.04
C PRO A 116 1.85 11.15 13.27
N GLN A 117 2.37 11.38 12.06
CA GLN A 117 1.95 12.51 11.24
C GLN A 117 0.47 12.45 10.89
N TYR A 118 -0.07 11.24 10.71
CA TYR A 118 -1.49 11.08 10.38
C TYR A 118 -2.41 11.41 11.56
N ARG A 119 -1.88 11.40 12.79
CA ARG A 119 -2.68 11.72 13.99
C ARG A 119 -3.06 13.17 14.07
N VAL A 120 -2.24 14.07 13.47
CA VAL A 120 -2.47 15.51 13.52
C VAL A 120 -3.05 16.04 12.20
N MET A 121 -3.19 15.20 11.19
CA MET A 121 -3.78 15.59 9.92
C MET A 121 -5.29 15.43 9.94
N SER A 122 -5.99 16.37 9.30
CA SER A 122 -7.42 16.25 9.11
C SER A 122 -7.69 15.33 7.92
N LEU A 123 -8.04 14.09 8.21
CA LEU A 123 -8.27 13.05 7.21
C LEU A 123 -9.70 12.56 7.37
N ASN A 124 -10.52 12.76 6.35
CA ASN A 124 -11.95 12.57 6.44
C ASN A 124 -12.51 11.72 5.32
N PHE A 125 -13.46 10.87 5.68
CA PHE A 125 -14.23 10.08 4.73
C PHE A 125 -15.30 11.00 4.12
N PRO A 126 -15.53 10.96 2.79
CA PRO A 126 -14.76 10.23 1.77
C PRO A 126 -13.69 11.06 1.07
N HIS A 127 -13.40 12.28 1.54
CA HIS A 127 -12.52 13.22 0.85
C HIS A 127 -11.09 12.70 0.67
N ASN A 128 -10.54 12.12 1.73
CA ASN A 128 -9.21 11.54 1.68
C ASN A 128 -9.36 10.05 1.39
N ALA A 129 -9.24 9.66 0.13
CA ALA A 129 -9.49 8.28 -0.27
C ALA A 129 -8.55 7.31 0.47
N VAL A 130 -9.12 6.24 0.97
CA VAL A 130 -8.36 5.10 1.49
C VAL A 130 -8.48 3.96 0.49
N VAL A 131 -7.35 3.36 0.16
CA VAL A 131 -7.27 2.27 -0.80
C VAL A 131 -6.95 0.98 -0.06
N ARG A 132 -7.68 -0.07 -0.41
CA ARG A 132 -7.42 -1.43 0.05
C ARG A 132 -6.78 -2.22 -1.08
N ILE A 133 -5.64 -2.85 -0.79
CA ILE A 133 -4.99 -3.77 -1.73
C ILE A 133 -5.15 -5.18 -1.17
N VAL A 134 -5.85 -6.04 -1.90
CA VAL A 134 -6.00 -7.44 -1.53
C VAL A 134 -4.96 -8.23 -2.29
N PRO A 135 -3.99 -8.85 -1.59
CA PRO A 135 -2.96 -9.65 -2.25
C PRO A 135 -3.55 -10.84 -2.96
N THR A 136 -3.10 -11.09 -4.19
CA THR A 136 -3.41 -12.30 -4.95
C THR A 136 -2.20 -13.22 -5.04
N LYS A 137 -0.99 -12.68 -4.86
CA LYS A 137 0.24 -13.43 -4.87
C LYS A 137 1.26 -12.72 -3.99
N VAL A 138 2.00 -13.48 -3.21
CA VAL A 138 3.09 -12.94 -2.38
C VAL A 138 4.32 -13.79 -2.64
N LEU A 139 5.42 -13.13 -3.01
CA LEU A 139 6.72 -13.75 -3.21
C LEU A 139 7.69 -13.18 -2.19
N ALA A 140 8.34 -14.02 -1.44
CA ALA A 140 9.38 -13.62 -0.49
C ALA A 140 10.71 -14.20 -0.94
N TRP A 141 11.77 -13.40 -0.86
CA TRP A 141 13.10 -13.79 -1.27
C TRP A 141 14.14 -13.26 -0.29
N GLY A 142 15.16 -14.04 -0.03
CA GLY A 142 16.29 -13.61 0.77
C GLY A 142 16.05 -13.73 2.27
N LYS A 143 16.68 -12.85 3.04
CA LYS A 143 16.68 -12.89 4.51
C LYS A 143 15.41 -12.26 5.09
N VAL A 144 14.26 -12.84 4.75
CA VAL A 144 12.97 -12.36 5.24
C VAL A 144 12.77 -12.79 6.70
N GLU A 145 13.22 -13.99 7.05
CA GLU A 145 13.16 -14.48 8.42
C GLU A 145 14.39 -14.03 9.20
N GLN A 146 14.17 -13.56 10.40
CA GLN A 146 15.25 -13.12 11.29
C GLN A 146 15.23 -13.88 12.59
#